data_0314b8da7ef0c3decaeea87b9bcd791a
#
_entry.id   0314b8da7ef0c3decaeea87b9bcd791a
#
_cell.length_a   1.000
_cell.length_b   1.000
_cell.length_c   1.000
_cell.angle_alpha   90.00
_cell.angle_beta   90.00
_cell.angle_gamma   90.00
#
_symmetry.space_group_name_H-M   'P 1'
#
loop_
_entity.id
_entity.type
_entity.pdbx_description
1 polymer ?
#
loop_
_entity_poly.entity_id
_entity_poly.type
_entity_poly.pdbx_seq_one_letter_code
_entity_poly.pdbx_strand_id
1 'polypeptide(L)'
;MTITEQKAFLESYLGRTVCPADFSARWQQTADALEPHTSAQVLPIGNANGIYETLTVTDGTRTLSARSIRPAASGKYPLMLLFHDLNRGVRGWHHMTRYLAFGYGVVALDAEPFRGDWKGNPERVDFGSRYRDALLLGKAALTLPWVDKARVVAFGEGFGGGLALLCGALLPGAIPCAALNPLPGDFRGMGLEGLDSIDLVNFAPLCRGEVLLGTSLMDTYAPPSAQAAIYNRLTCPKEWKLYPKYAHERINFFENQLLYFLQHGV
;
A
#
# COMPACT_ATOMS: atom_id res chain seq x y z
N MET A 1 -29.25 -9.03 -6.54
CA MET A 1 -28.93 -8.18 -5.36
C MET A 1 -28.98 -6.73 -5.80
N THR A 2 -29.77 -5.90 -5.14
CA THR A 2 -29.78 -4.45 -5.35
C THR A 2 -28.50 -3.82 -4.77
N ILE A 3 -28.18 -2.58 -5.16
CA ILE A 3 -27.02 -1.85 -4.58
C ILE A 3 -27.19 -1.72 -3.05
N THR A 4 -28.41 -1.50 -2.57
CA THR A 4 -28.69 -1.38 -1.13
C THR A 4 -28.42 -2.70 -0.38
N GLU A 5 -28.87 -3.83 -0.92
CA GLU A 5 -28.63 -5.16 -0.34
C GLU A 5 -27.12 -5.51 -0.37
N GLN A 6 -26.44 -5.18 -1.46
CA GLN A 6 -25.00 -5.37 -1.58
C GLN A 6 -24.24 -4.54 -0.54
N LYS A 7 -24.63 -3.28 -0.37
CA LYS A 7 -24.02 -2.40 0.64
C LYS A 7 -24.22 -2.96 2.04
N ALA A 8 -25.44 -3.34 2.41
CA ALA A 8 -25.75 -3.91 3.73
C ALA A 8 -24.95 -5.20 4.00
N PHE A 9 -24.80 -6.07 3.00
CA PHE A 9 -23.95 -7.26 3.10
C PHE A 9 -22.48 -6.87 3.37
N LEU A 10 -21.94 -5.95 2.57
CA LEU A 10 -20.54 -5.53 2.68
C LEU A 10 -20.23 -4.87 4.03
N GLU A 11 -21.16 -4.08 4.59
CA GLU A 11 -20.99 -3.40 5.88
C GLU A 11 -20.86 -4.37 7.07
N SER A 12 -21.32 -5.61 6.94
CA SER A 12 -21.27 -6.63 8.01
C SER A 12 -20.28 -7.76 7.73
N TYR A 13 -19.72 -7.86 6.53
CA TYR A 13 -18.90 -9.00 6.13
C TYR A 13 -17.47 -8.90 6.68
N LEU A 14 -17.10 -9.86 7.54
CA LEU A 14 -15.78 -9.93 8.18
C LEU A 14 -14.78 -10.86 7.49
N GLY A 15 -15.19 -11.49 6.38
CA GLY A 15 -14.39 -12.51 5.69
C GLY A 15 -14.43 -13.89 6.36
N ARG A 16 -13.84 -14.87 5.67
CA ARG A 16 -13.72 -16.26 6.12
C ARG A 16 -12.30 -16.65 6.55
N THR A 17 -11.33 -15.78 6.28
CA THR A 17 -9.92 -16.02 6.63
C THR A 17 -9.76 -16.14 8.14
N VAL A 18 -9.01 -17.15 8.56
CA VAL A 18 -8.67 -17.42 9.96
C VAL A 18 -7.30 -16.84 10.28
N CYS A 19 -7.20 -16.07 11.36
CA CYS A 19 -5.92 -15.52 11.80
C CYS A 19 -5.11 -16.61 12.53
N PRO A 20 -3.90 -16.98 12.03
CA PRO A 20 -3.01 -17.87 12.79
C PRO A 20 -2.63 -17.25 14.14
N ALA A 21 -2.50 -18.08 15.19
CA ALA A 21 -2.23 -17.61 16.55
C ALA A 21 -0.92 -16.81 16.68
N ASP A 22 0.09 -17.17 15.88
CA ASP A 22 1.41 -16.53 15.87
C ASP A 22 1.55 -15.41 14.81
N PHE A 23 0.46 -15.06 14.11
CA PHE A 23 0.47 -14.18 12.93
C PHE A 23 1.19 -12.85 13.18
N SER A 24 0.73 -12.08 14.16
CA SER A 24 1.27 -10.75 14.43
C SER A 24 2.72 -10.81 14.91
N ALA A 25 3.04 -11.76 15.81
CA ALA A 25 4.39 -11.93 16.32
C ALA A 25 5.39 -12.29 15.21
N ARG A 26 5.02 -13.22 14.33
CA ARG A 26 5.86 -13.65 13.22
C ARG A 26 6.10 -12.54 12.20
N TRP A 27 5.08 -11.77 11.85
CA TRP A 27 5.23 -10.68 10.91
C TRP A 27 5.98 -9.50 11.52
N GLN A 28 5.78 -9.20 12.82
CA GLN A 28 6.58 -8.19 13.52
C GLN A 28 8.06 -8.61 13.58
N GLN A 29 8.35 -9.85 13.93
CA GLN A 29 9.73 -10.38 13.89
C GLN A 29 10.33 -10.29 12.49
N THR A 30 9.56 -10.59 11.43
CA THR A 30 10.01 -10.44 10.04
C THR A 30 10.34 -8.98 9.74
N ALA A 31 9.49 -8.03 10.13
CA ALA A 31 9.73 -6.62 9.91
C ALA A 31 10.96 -6.12 10.70
N ASP A 32 11.10 -6.53 11.96
CA ASP A 32 12.20 -6.11 12.82
C ASP A 32 13.57 -6.59 12.32
N ALA A 33 13.62 -7.80 11.76
CA ALA A 33 14.84 -8.40 11.22
C ALA A 33 15.36 -7.74 9.93
N LEU A 34 14.57 -6.89 9.26
CA LEU A 34 15.01 -6.20 8.06
C LEU A 34 15.97 -5.04 8.41
N GLU A 35 17.17 -5.06 7.85
CA GLU A 35 18.22 -4.06 8.04
C GLU A 35 18.59 -3.38 6.71
N PRO A 36 17.87 -2.32 6.28
CA PRO A 36 18.08 -1.72 4.98
C PRO A 36 19.38 -0.90 4.91
N HIS A 37 20.13 -1.11 3.84
CA HIS A 37 21.19 -0.23 3.36
C HIS A 37 20.73 0.45 2.08
N THR A 38 20.82 1.78 2.03
CA THR A 38 20.29 2.57 0.90
C THR A 38 21.40 3.37 0.24
N SER A 39 21.48 3.28 -1.08
CA SER A 39 22.21 4.22 -1.92
C SER A 39 21.26 4.97 -2.84
N ALA A 40 21.57 6.23 -3.13
CA ALA A 40 20.77 7.10 -3.99
C ALA A 40 21.62 7.64 -5.12
N GLN A 41 21.07 7.63 -6.33
CA GLN A 41 21.65 8.26 -7.51
C GLN A 41 20.71 9.36 -8.00
N VAL A 42 21.18 10.61 -7.96
CA VAL A 42 20.44 11.77 -8.51
C VAL A 42 20.41 11.68 -10.03
N LEU A 43 19.25 11.89 -10.61
CA LEU A 43 19.04 11.90 -12.05
C LEU A 43 19.07 13.34 -12.59
N PRO A 44 19.67 13.59 -13.78
CA PRO A 44 19.75 14.91 -14.39
C PRO A 44 18.41 15.31 -15.05
N ILE A 45 17.33 15.29 -14.29
CA ILE A 45 16.01 15.72 -14.77
C ILE A 45 15.87 17.21 -14.51
N GLY A 46 15.71 18.00 -15.57
CA GLY A 46 15.67 19.45 -15.54
C GLY A 46 14.36 20.04 -14.96
N ASN A 47 13.99 19.66 -13.74
CA ASN A 47 12.88 20.25 -13.01
C ASN A 47 13.42 21.03 -11.80
N ALA A 48 13.32 22.35 -11.84
CA ALA A 48 13.81 23.23 -10.77
C ALA A 48 13.12 23.01 -9.41
N ASN A 49 11.93 22.40 -9.38
CA ASN A 49 11.14 22.23 -8.17
C ASN A 49 11.35 20.86 -7.49
N GLY A 50 12.05 19.94 -8.13
CA GLY A 50 12.19 18.58 -7.61
C GLY A 50 13.56 17.97 -7.85
N ILE A 51 14.03 17.18 -6.90
CA ILE A 51 15.19 16.29 -7.03
C ILE A 51 14.67 14.88 -7.28
N TYR A 52 15.15 14.25 -8.34
CA TYR A 52 14.75 12.93 -8.82
C TYR A 52 15.90 11.96 -8.58
N GLU A 53 15.60 10.85 -7.93
CA GLU A 53 16.61 9.86 -7.53
C GLU A 53 16.13 8.45 -7.86
N THR A 54 17.04 7.59 -8.28
CA THR A 54 16.87 6.14 -8.15
C THR A 54 17.49 5.69 -6.83
N LEU A 55 16.78 4.84 -6.11
CA LEU A 55 17.28 4.25 -4.88
C LEU A 55 17.56 2.77 -5.11
N THR A 56 18.70 2.31 -4.60
CA THR A 56 18.99 0.88 -4.44
C THR A 56 18.95 0.57 -2.95
N VAL A 57 18.10 -0.36 -2.56
CA VAL A 57 17.91 -0.78 -1.17
C VAL A 57 18.29 -2.25 -1.04
N THR A 58 19.17 -2.58 -0.11
CA THR A 58 19.64 -3.94 0.15
C THR A 58 19.50 -4.28 1.64
N ASP A 59 19.32 -5.55 1.96
CA ASP A 59 19.40 -6.11 3.31
C ASP A 59 20.47 -7.21 3.43
N GLY A 60 21.42 -7.25 2.46
CA GLY A 60 22.45 -8.27 2.36
C GLY A 60 22.05 -9.51 1.58
N THR A 61 20.78 -9.86 1.53
CA THR A 61 20.26 -11.04 0.80
C THR A 61 19.45 -10.65 -0.44
N ARG A 62 18.93 -9.43 -0.46
CA ARG A 62 17.98 -8.93 -1.45
C ARG A 62 18.34 -7.51 -1.88
N THR A 63 18.12 -7.23 -3.14
CA THR A 63 18.31 -5.90 -3.71
C THR A 63 17.01 -5.43 -4.35
N LEU A 64 16.54 -4.24 -3.97
CA LEU A 64 15.37 -3.58 -4.51
C LEU A 64 15.75 -2.31 -5.27
N SER A 65 15.00 -2.01 -6.30
CA SER A 65 15.01 -0.72 -6.97
C SER A 65 13.80 0.11 -6.55
N ALA A 66 13.99 1.40 -6.34
CA ALA A 66 12.92 2.33 -6.06
C ALA A 66 13.19 3.67 -6.72
N ARG A 67 12.13 4.47 -6.90
CA ARG A 67 12.23 5.85 -7.36
C ARG A 67 11.87 6.80 -6.23
N SER A 68 12.67 7.85 -6.09
CA SER A 68 12.44 8.93 -5.14
C SER A 68 12.31 10.25 -5.85
N ILE A 69 11.39 11.07 -5.39
CA ILE A 69 11.28 12.47 -5.77
C ILE A 69 11.01 13.30 -4.52
N ARG A 70 11.71 14.42 -4.38
CA ARG A 70 11.52 15.33 -3.25
C ARG A 70 11.61 16.78 -3.69
N PRO A 71 11.07 17.74 -2.93
CA PRO A 71 11.29 19.16 -3.21
C PRO A 71 12.77 19.50 -3.28
N ALA A 72 13.13 20.43 -4.19
CA ALA A 72 14.53 20.81 -4.42
C ALA A 72 15.11 21.66 -3.28
N ALA A 73 14.26 22.39 -2.56
CA ALA A 73 14.70 23.17 -1.40
C ALA A 73 15.27 22.25 -0.31
N SER A 74 16.17 22.77 0.51
CA SER A 74 16.69 22.07 1.67
C SER A 74 15.63 22.00 2.77
N GLY A 75 15.52 20.84 3.45
CA GLY A 75 14.57 20.68 4.53
C GLY A 75 14.15 19.24 4.77
N LYS A 76 13.23 19.05 5.71
CA LYS A 76 12.53 17.79 5.94
C LYS A 76 11.11 17.89 5.42
N TYR A 77 10.69 16.83 4.75
CA TYR A 77 9.40 16.78 4.06
C TYR A 77 8.56 15.60 4.52
N PRO A 78 7.23 15.73 4.52
CA PRO A 78 6.36 14.58 4.64
C PRO A 78 6.72 13.53 3.59
N LEU A 79 6.66 12.26 3.98
CA LEU A 79 6.95 11.14 3.09
C LEU A 79 5.66 10.46 2.64
N MET A 80 5.54 10.23 1.34
CA MET A 80 4.59 9.28 0.78
C MET A 80 5.33 8.02 0.33
N LEU A 81 4.97 6.87 0.91
CA LEU A 81 5.30 5.55 0.37
C LEU A 81 4.27 5.19 -0.69
N LEU A 82 4.70 4.99 -1.93
CA LEU A 82 3.82 4.73 -3.06
C LEU A 82 4.03 3.32 -3.60
N PHE A 83 2.93 2.56 -3.67
CA PHE A 83 2.93 1.19 -4.16
C PHE A 83 1.97 1.02 -5.35
N HIS A 84 2.43 0.27 -6.35
CA HIS A 84 1.67 0.01 -7.55
C HIS A 84 0.97 -1.35 -7.48
N ASP A 85 -0.04 -1.51 -8.34
CA ASP A 85 -0.78 -2.74 -8.43
C ASP A 85 0.08 -3.91 -8.93
N LEU A 86 -0.36 -5.13 -8.66
CA LEU A 86 0.36 -6.37 -8.91
C LEU A 86 0.80 -6.53 -10.39
N ASN A 87 -0.06 -6.12 -11.30
CA ASN A 87 0.18 -6.22 -12.75
C ASN A 87 0.80 -4.95 -13.37
N ARG A 88 1.21 -3.99 -12.55
CA ARG A 88 1.77 -2.71 -12.98
C ARG A 88 3.10 -2.44 -12.29
N GLY A 89 4.04 -1.86 -13.01
CA GLY A 89 5.25 -1.29 -12.44
C GLY A 89 5.12 0.21 -12.16
N VAL A 90 6.19 0.81 -11.69
CA VAL A 90 6.29 2.26 -11.53
C VAL A 90 6.06 2.93 -12.87
N ARG A 91 5.07 3.81 -12.92
CA ARG A 91 4.78 4.64 -14.09
C ARG A 91 5.82 5.76 -14.20
N GLY A 92 5.67 6.60 -15.21
CA GLY A 92 6.53 7.77 -15.36
C GLY A 92 6.50 8.73 -14.15
N TRP A 93 7.51 9.55 -14.01
CA TRP A 93 7.68 10.51 -12.91
C TRP A 93 6.47 11.42 -12.66
N HIS A 94 5.70 11.72 -13.70
CA HIS A 94 4.51 12.59 -13.59
C HIS A 94 3.44 12.06 -12.60
N HIS A 95 3.43 10.76 -12.32
CA HIS A 95 2.53 10.21 -11.30
C HIS A 95 2.98 10.52 -9.87
N MET A 96 4.24 10.85 -9.69
CA MET A 96 4.83 11.20 -8.40
C MET A 96 4.92 12.72 -8.20
N THR A 97 5.23 13.47 -9.29
CA THR A 97 5.47 14.93 -9.23
C THR A 97 4.30 15.74 -8.68
N ARG A 98 3.06 15.28 -8.89
CA ARG A 98 1.88 15.95 -8.35
C ARG A 98 1.90 16.12 -6.83
N TYR A 99 2.52 15.19 -6.11
CA TYR A 99 2.60 15.26 -4.65
C TYR A 99 3.63 16.28 -4.16
N LEU A 100 4.59 16.65 -5.00
CA LEU A 100 5.48 17.78 -4.69
C LEU A 100 4.72 19.09 -4.50
N ALA A 101 3.64 19.30 -5.25
CA ALA A 101 2.79 20.50 -5.10
C ALA A 101 2.13 20.60 -3.72
N PHE A 102 2.00 19.46 -3.03
CA PHE A 102 1.54 19.35 -1.64
C PHE A 102 2.68 19.31 -0.62
N GLY A 103 3.91 19.50 -1.06
CA GLY A 103 5.10 19.51 -0.22
C GLY A 103 5.60 18.12 0.20
N TYR A 104 5.08 17.04 -0.41
CA TYR A 104 5.53 15.68 -0.10
C TYR A 104 6.76 15.28 -0.92
N GLY A 105 7.69 14.57 -0.26
CA GLY A 105 8.58 13.67 -0.96
C GLY A 105 7.92 12.32 -1.16
N VAL A 106 8.22 11.64 -2.26
CA VAL A 106 7.63 10.34 -2.61
C VAL A 106 8.72 9.30 -2.81
N VAL A 107 8.54 8.13 -2.25
CA VAL A 107 9.35 6.94 -2.53
C VAL A 107 8.43 5.85 -3.06
N ALA A 108 8.70 5.40 -4.29
CA ALA A 108 7.89 4.38 -4.97
C ALA A 108 8.70 3.10 -5.21
N LEU A 109 8.15 1.95 -4.81
CA LEU A 109 8.76 0.64 -5.07
C LEU A 109 8.70 0.33 -6.58
N ASP A 110 9.88 0.11 -7.21
CA ASP A 110 9.97 -0.30 -8.62
C ASP A 110 10.03 -1.84 -8.69
N ALA A 111 8.88 -2.47 -8.44
CA ALA A 111 8.73 -3.92 -8.48
C ALA A 111 8.34 -4.39 -9.88
N GLU A 112 8.85 -5.57 -10.24
CA GLU A 112 8.45 -6.24 -11.49
C GLU A 112 6.96 -6.60 -11.46
N PRO A 113 6.19 -6.21 -12.50
CA PRO A 113 4.78 -6.57 -12.61
C PRO A 113 4.59 -8.08 -12.71
N PHE A 114 3.69 -8.62 -11.92
CA PHE A 114 3.23 -10.00 -12.10
C PHE A 114 2.32 -10.09 -13.33
N ARG A 115 2.65 -11.03 -14.22
CA ARG A 115 1.85 -11.28 -15.42
C ARG A 115 1.21 -12.66 -15.32
N GLY A 116 -0.12 -12.66 -15.20
CA GLY A 116 -0.88 -13.89 -15.12
C GLY A 116 -2.16 -13.75 -14.29
N ASP A 117 -2.87 -14.85 -14.16
CA ASP A 117 -4.04 -14.96 -13.28
C ASP A 117 -3.56 -15.30 -11.87
N TRP A 118 -3.54 -14.29 -11.00
CA TRP A 118 -3.11 -14.45 -9.62
C TRP A 118 -4.10 -15.29 -8.78
N LYS A 119 -5.39 -15.30 -9.14
CA LYS A 119 -6.41 -16.07 -8.42
C LYS A 119 -6.37 -17.56 -8.81
N GLY A 120 -6.17 -17.84 -10.07
CA GLY A 120 -6.03 -19.22 -10.54
C GLY A 120 -4.69 -19.87 -10.16
N ASN A 121 -3.66 -19.06 -9.89
CA ASN A 121 -2.31 -19.53 -9.53
C ASN A 121 -1.67 -18.64 -8.45
N PRO A 122 -2.26 -18.54 -7.24
CA PRO A 122 -1.77 -17.63 -6.20
C PRO A 122 -0.36 -17.97 -5.71
N GLU A 123 0.06 -19.23 -5.81
CA GLU A 123 1.40 -19.71 -5.43
C GLU A 123 2.52 -19.10 -6.30
N ARG A 124 2.19 -18.64 -7.52
CA ARG A 124 3.16 -18.00 -8.42
C ARG A 124 3.47 -16.54 -8.07
N VAL A 125 2.68 -15.93 -7.20
CA VAL A 125 2.83 -14.49 -6.88
C VAL A 125 3.95 -14.23 -5.88
N ASP A 126 4.27 -15.19 -5.03
CA ASP A 126 5.19 -15.01 -3.88
C ASP A 126 4.85 -13.75 -3.06
N PHE A 127 3.64 -13.71 -2.55
CA PHE A 127 3.16 -12.59 -1.72
C PHE A 127 4.09 -12.29 -0.55
N GLY A 128 4.64 -13.32 0.11
CA GLY A 128 5.53 -13.16 1.25
C GLY A 128 6.78 -12.36 0.94
N SER A 129 7.44 -12.63 -0.18
CA SER A 129 8.59 -11.86 -0.64
C SER A 129 8.22 -10.43 -0.98
N ARG A 130 7.10 -10.21 -1.68
CA ARG A 130 6.62 -8.86 -2.03
C ARG A 130 6.27 -8.03 -0.79
N TYR A 131 5.75 -8.66 0.26
CA TYR A 131 5.49 -8.00 1.54
C TYR A 131 6.80 -7.58 2.23
N ARG A 132 7.80 -8.45 2.25
CA ARG A 132 9.14 -8.10 2.78
C ARG A 132 9.77 -6.96 1.99
N ASP A 133 9.61 -6.91 0.66
CA ASP A 133 10.10 -5.83 -0.18
C ASP A 133 9.49 -4.48 0.19
N ALA A 134 8.17 -4.44 0.40
CA ALA A 134 7.49 -3.22 0.81
C ALA A 134 7.93 -2.74 2.20
N LEU A 135 8.10 -3.67 3.15
CA LEU A 135 8.60 -3.35 4.49
C LEU A 135 10.07 -2.89 4.46
N LEU A 136 10.91 -3.55 3.67
CA LEU A 136 12.32 -3.18 3.51
C LEU A 136 12.44 -1.76 2.92
N LEU A 137 11.67 -1.48 1.87
CA LEU A 137 11.61 -0.14 1.29
C LEU A 137 11.08 0.89 2.30
N GLY A 138 10.02 0.57 3.02
CA GLY A 138 9.44 1.47 4.03
C GLY A 138 10.45 1.82 5.12
N LYS A 139 11.14 0.82 5.68
CA LYS A 139 12.23 1.06 6.66
C LYS A 139 13.36 1.88 6.08
N ALA A 140 13.78 1.59 4.85
CA ALA A 140 14.81 2.35 4.12
C ALA A 140 14.41 3.81 3.94
N ALA A 141 13.19 4.07 3.48
CA ALA A 141 12.68 5.40 3.24
C ALA A 141 12.65 6.25 4.52
N LEU A 142 12.33 5.64 5.67
CA LEU A 142 12.37 6.31 6.97
C LEU A 142 13.78 6.74 7.41
N THR A 143 14.84 6.21 6.79
CA THR A 143 16.23 6.63 7.10
C THR A 143 16.74 7.76 6.22
N LEU A 144 16.02 8.11 5.16
CA LEU A 144 16.45 9.17 4.23
C LEU A 144 16.56 10.53 4.95
N PRO A 145 17.64 11.29 4.71
CA PRO A 145 17.95 12.49 5.50
C PRO A 145 16.92 13.62 5.37
N TRP A 146 16.16 13.62 4.29
CA TRP A 146 15.14 14.63 3.99
C TRP A 146 13.75 14.26 4.52
N VAL A 147 13.56 13.07 5.10
CA VAL A 147 12.25 12.61 5.57
C VAL A 147 11.92 13.16 6.95
N ASP A 148 10.72 13.72 7.07
CA ASP A 148 10.08 13.98 8.35
C ASP A 148 9.34 12.70 8.82
N LYS A 149 9.94 12.00 9.76
CA LYS A 149 9.42 10.71 10.25
C LYS A 149 8.08 10.82 10.99
N ALA A 150 7.71 12.04 11.43
CA ALA A 150 6.42 12.27 12.09
C ALA A 150 5.27 12.42 11.06
N ARG A 151 5.59 12.67 9.80
CA ARG A 151 4.62 12.88 8.73
C ARG A 151 4.88 11.89 7.58
N VAL A 152 4.39 10.68 7.76
CA VAL A 152 4.53 9.59 6.78
C VAL A 152 3.16 9.07 6.44
N VAL A 153 2.88 8.86 5.16
CA VAL A 153 1.67 8.23 4.64
C VAL A 153 2.03 7.12 3.66
N ALA A 154 1.23 6.06 3.62
CA ALA A 154 1.35 5.02 2.61
C ALA A 154 0.13 5.05 1.68
N PHE A 155 0.37 4.97 0.39
CA PHE A 155 -0.70 4.94 -0.62
C PHE A 155 -0.43 3.86 -1.67
N GLY A 156 -1.51 3.22 -2.11
CA GLY A 156 -1.45 2.29 -3.24
C GLY A 156 -2.80 1.93 -3.83
N GLU A 157 -2.74 1.37 -5.05
CA GLU A 157 -3.87 0.85 -5.80
C GLU A 157 -3.72 -0.67 -5.96
N GLY A 158 -4.82 -1.43 -5.89
CA GLY A 158 -4.80 -2.88 -6.02
C GLY A 158 -3.89 -3.55 -5.00
N PHE A 159 -2.95 -4.36 -5.45
CA PHE A 159 -1.94 -4.96 -4.58
C PHE A 159 -1.13 -3.91 -3.82
N GLY A 160 -0.82 -2.78 -4.47
CA GLY A 160 -0.17 -1.66 -3.81
C GLY A 160 -0.98 -1.08 -2.65
N GLY A 161 -2.32 -1.09 -2.75
CA GLY A 161 -3.19 -0.74 -1.63
C GLY A 161 -3.02 -1.70 -0.45
N GLY A 162 -2.86 -2.99 -0.73
CA GLY A 162 -2.52 -4.00 0.26
C GLY A 162 -1.15 -3.75 0.91
N LEU A 163 -0.13 -3.39 0.11
CA LEU A 163 1.21 -3.05 0.63
C LEU A 163 1.20 -1.78 1.48
N ALA A 164 0.36 -0.80 1.14
CA ALA A 164 0.18 0.40 1.97
C ALA A 164 -0.39 0.04 3.35
N LEU A 165 -1.43 -0.79 3.41
CA LEU A 165 -2.01 -1.28 4.67
C LEU A 165 -1.00 -2.12 5.47
N LEU A 166 -0.21 -2.98 4.81
CA LEU A 166 0.87 -3.74 5.44
C LEU A 166 1.90 -2.82 6.11
N CYS A 167 2.31 -1.74 5.44
CA CYS A 167 3.20 -0.73 6.00
C CYS A 167 2.57 -0.04 7.21
N GLY A 168 1.29 0.33 7.16
CA GLY A 168 0.54 0.89 8.28
C GLY A 168 0.40 -0.05 9.48
N ALA A 169 0.41 -1.36 9.24
CA ALA A 169 0.32 -2.39 10.27
C ALA A 169 1.66 -2.65 10.97
N LEU A 170 2.79 -2.65 10.24
CA LEU A 170 4.05 -3.21 10.72
C LEU A 170 5.21 -2.21 10.82
N LEU A 171 5.20 -1.10 10.08
CA LEU A 171 6.23 -0.08 10.23
C LEU A 171 6.06 0.71 11.54
N PRO A 172 7.14 1.30 12.07
CA PRO A 172 7.07 2.12 13.28
C PRO A 172 6.15 3.33 13.13
N GLY A 173 5.40 3.64 14.18
CA GLY A 173 4.47 4.78 14.21
C GLY A 173 3.04 4.43 13.80
N ALA A 174 2.17 5.43 13.84
CA ALA A 174 0.79 5.33 13.37
C ALA A 174 0.72 5.93 11.95
N ILE A 175 1.10 5.13 10.94
CA ILE A 175 1.16 5.59 9.55
C ILE A 175 -0.24 5.58 8.94
N PRO A 176 -0.79 6.75 8.55
CA PRO A 176 -2.02 6.83 7.79
C PRO A 176 -1.88 6.13 6.43
N CYS A 177 -2.95 5.46 5.99
CA CYS A 177 -2.94 4.69 4.77
C CYS A 177 -4.12 5.05 3.86
N ALA A 178 -3.84 5.21 2.57
CA ALA A 178 -4.89 5.27 1.56
C ALA A 178 -4.78 4.06 0.64
N ALA A 179 -5.87 3.32 0.45
CA ALA A 179 -5.88 2.10 -0.35
C ALA A 179 -7.09 2.08 -1.27
N LEU A 180 -6.85 2.01 -2.59
CA LEU A 180 -7.90 1.82 -3.58
C LEU A 180 -7.92 0.37 -4.03
N ASN A 181 -9.08 -0.29 -3.90
CA ASN A 181 -9.28 -1.69 -4.30
C ASN A 181 -8.20 -2.65 -3.76
N PRO A 182 -7.87 -2.62 -2.45
CA PRO A 182 -6.76 -3.41 -1.92
C PRO A 182 -6.95 -4.91 -2.12
N LEU A 183 -5.83 -5.57 -2.47
CA LEU A 183 -5.71 -7.03 -2.57
C LEU A 183 -4.34 -7.49 -2.03
N PRO A 184 -4.15 -8.77 -1.71
CA PRO A 184 -5.15 -9.82 -1.59
C PRO A 184 -5.86 -9.74 -0.23
N GLY A 185 -7.12 -10.15 -0.20
CA GLY A 185 -7.87 -10.24 1.06
C GLY A 185 -8.90 -11.33 1.02
N ASP A 186 -9.19 -11.92 2.18
CA ASP A 186 -10.16 -12.99 2.36
C ASP A 186 -10.00 -14.15 1.37
N PHE A 187 -8.80 -14.71 1.31
CA PHE A 187 -8.49 -15.82 0.42
C PHE A 187 -9.49 -17.00 0.55
N ARG A 188 -9.87 -17.37 1.79
CA ARG A 188 -10.87 -18.42 2.01
C ARG A 188 -12.25 -18.04 1.48
N GLY A 189 -12.64 -16.77 1.56
CA GLY A 189 -13.87 -16.26 0.96
C GLY A 189 -13.88 -16.37 -0.56
N MET A 190 -12.70 -16.36 -1.18
CA MET A 190 -12.51 -16.61 -2.62
C MET A 190 -12.28 -18.07 -2.98
N GLY A 191 -12.33 -19.00 -2.00
CA GLY A 191 -12.08 -20.43 -2.23
C GLY A 191 -10.59 -20.81 -2.33
N LEU A 192 -9.68 -19.94 -1.87
CA LEU A 192 -8.23 -20.16 -1.85
C LEU A 192 -7.79 -20.49 -0.43
N GLU A 193 -7.37 -21.72 -0.18
CA GLU A 193 -6.97 -22.19 1.14
C GLU A 193 -5.45 -22.16 1.33
N GLY A 194 -5.00 -22.22 2.60
CA GLY A 194 -3.58 -22.29 2.97
C GLY A 194 -2.82 -20.94 2.89
N LEU A 195 -3.52 -19.83 2.60
CA LEU A 195 -2.92 -18.50 2.43
C LEU A 195 -3.22 -17.56 3.61
N ASP A 196 -3.79 -18.06 4.69
CA ASP A 196 -4.19 -17.27 5.88
C ASP A 196 -3.02 -16.47 6.47
N SER A 197 -1.81 -16.99 6.36
CA SER A 197 -0.59 -16.37 6.91
C SER A 197 -0.12 -15.12 6.16
N ILE A 198 -0.71 -14.83 5.01
CA ILE A 198 -0.38 -13.68 4.16
C ILE A 198 -1.64 -12.86 3.80
N ASP A 199 -2.78 -13.16 4.38
CA ASP A 199 -4.03 -12.48 4.09
C ASP A 199 -4.09 -11.11 4.75
N LEU A 200 -4.38 -10.07 3.96
CA LEU A 200 -4.47 -8.69 4.44
C LEU A 200 -5.58 -8.49 5.49
N VAL A 201 -6.61 -9.32 5.48
CA VAL A 201 -7.67 -9.30 6.50
C VAL A 201 -7.08 -9.50 7.90
N ASN A 202 -5.98 -10.23 8.03
CA ASN A 202 -5.30 -10.46 9.30
C ASN A 202 -4.33 -9.33 9.68
N PHE A 203 -3.88 -8.51 8.74
CA PHE A 203 -3.08 -7.30 9.01
C PHE A 203 -3.97 -6.10 9.39
N ALA A 204 -5.20 -6.05 8.92
CA ALA A 204 -6.10 -4.91 9.14
C ALA A 204 -6.23 -4.50 10.61
N PRO A 205 -6.41 -5.40 11.60
CA PRO A 205 -6.47 -5.03 13.02
C PRO A 205 -5.18 -4.44 13.59
N LEU A 206 -4.05 -4.60 12.88
CA LEU A 206 -2.74 -4.11 13.30
C LEU A 206 -2.47 -2.67 12.81
N CYS A 207 -3.28 -2.15 11.88
CA CYS A 207 -3.16 -0.75 11.43
C CYS A 207 -3.46 0.21 12.58
N ARG A 208 -2.60 1.22 12.74
CA ARG A 208 -2.70 2.20 13.84
C ARG A 208 -3.02 3.61 13.40
N GLY A 209 -2.61 3.98 12.17
CA GLY A 209 -2.95 5.26 11.55
C GLY A 209 -4.33 5.22 10.90
N GLU A 210 -4.87 6.39 10.58
CA GLU A 210 -6.14 6.51 9.87
C GLU A 210 -6.09 5.81 8.50
N VAL A 211 -7.19 5.17 8.09
CA VAL A 211 -7.29 4.47 6.81
C VAL A 211 -8.40 5.03 5.95
N LEU A 212 -8.03 5.54 4.76
CA LEU A 212 -8.96 5.85 3.66
C LEU A 212 -9.00 4.66 2.70
N LEU A 213 -10.13 3.96 2.62
CA LEU A 213 -10.30 2.81 1.73
C LEU A 213 -11.33 3.08 0.64
N GLY A 214 -10.95 2.88 -0.61
CA GLY A 214 -11.84 2.92 -1.77
C GLY A 214 -12.16 1.55 -2.32
N THR A 215 -13.43 1.26 -2.57
CA THR A 215 -13.91 -0.02 -3.10
C THR A 215 -14.74 0.18 -4.35
N SER A 216 -14.35 -0.46 -5.44
CA SER A 216 -15.13 -0.57 -6.68
C SER A 216 -16.09 -1.74 -6.60
N LEU A 217 -17.41 -1.50 -6.72
CA LEU A 217 -18.41 -2.56 -6.54
C LEU A 217 -18.51 -3.54 -7.72
N MET A 218 -17.92 -3.21 -8.87
CA MET A 218 -17.85 -4.11 -10.05
C MET A 218 -16.48 -4.78 -10.17
N ASP A 219 -15.63 -4.69 -9.15
CA ASP A 219 -14.29 -5.26 -9.18
C ASP A 219 -14.36 -6.80 -9.07
N THR A 220 -13.91 -7.47 -10.12
CA THR A 220 -13.78 -8.94 -10.15
C THR A 220 -12.35 -9.40 -9.89
N TYR A 221 -11.37 -8.50 -9.97
CA TYR A 221 -9.95 -8.80 -9.71
C TYR A 221 -9.64 -8.77 -8.21
N ALA A 222 -10.13 -7.76 -7.49
CA ALA A 222 -10.15 -7.66 -6.04
C ALA A 222 -11.63 -7.60 -5.56
N PRO A 223 -12.29 -8.73 -5.24
CA PRO A 223 -13.72 -8.73 -4.97
C PRO A 223 -14.13 -7.76 -3.86
N PRO A 224 -15.25 -7.02 -4.01
CA PRO A 224 -15.72 -6.07 -3.01
C PRO A 224 -15.90 -6.67 -1.62
N SER A 225 -16.28 -7.94 -1.53
CA SER A 225 -16.39 -8.66 -0.25
C SER A 225 -15.05 -8.81 0.47
N ALA A 226 -13.98 -9.11 -0.27
CA ALA A 226 -12.64 -9.21 0.28
C ALA A 226 -12.15 -7.85 0.81
N GLN A 227 -12.39 -6.78 0.06
CA GLN A 227 -12.09 -5.40 0.47
C GLN A 227 -12.91 -4.98 1.70
N ALA A 228 -14.19 -5.36 1.75
CA ALA A 228 -15.07 -5.13 2.89
C ALA A 228 -14.57 -5.85 4.14
N ALA A 229 -14.12 -7.11 4.01
CA ALA A 229 -13.53 -7.85 5.12
C ALA A 229 -12.28 -7.14 5.69
N ILE A 230 -11.42 -6.58 4.84
CA ILE A 230 -10.29 -5.75 5.27
C ILE A 230 -10.81 -4.53 6.04
N TYR A 231 -11.72 -3.75 5.42
CA TYR A 231 -12.26 -2.53 6.04
C TYR A 231 -12.92 -2.79 7.39
N ASN A 232 -13.77 -3.80 7.48
CA ASN A 232 -14.54 -4.07 8.69
C ASN A 232 -13.66 -4.54 9.86
N ARG A 233 -12.50 -5.16 9.59
CA ARG A 233 -11.53 -5.57 10.62
C ARG A 233 -10.55 -4.48 11.03
N LEU A 234 -10.50 -3.34 10.35
CA LEU A 234 -9.74 -2.18 10.84
C LEU A 234 -10.31 -1.69 12.18
N THR A 235 -9.45 -1.45 13.15
CA THR A 235 -9.81 -0.94 14.50
C THR A 235 -9.42 0.52 14.70
N CYS A 236 -8.61 1.08 13.80
CA CYS A 236 -8.20 2.48 13.77
C CYS A 236 -9.29 3.39 13.16
N PRO A 237 -9.16 4.73 13.24
CA PRO A 237 -9.99 5.66 12.47
C PRO A 237 -9.97 5.29 11.00
N LYS A 238 -11.15 5.28 10.36
CA LYS A 238 -11.29 4.81 8.98
C LYS A 238 -12.41 5.47 8.23
N GLU A 239 -12.19 5.67 6.94
CA GLU A 239 -13.22 6.16 6.02
C GLU A 239 -13.35 5.21 4.83
N TRP A 240 -14.59 4.94 4.39
CA TRP A 240 -14.88 4.06 3.26
C TRP A 240 -15.58 4.80 2.13
N LYS A 241 -15.00 4.73 0.93
CA LYS A 241 -15.56 5.29 -0.30
C LYS A 241 -15.97 4.16 -1.23
N LEU A 242 -17.27 4.05 -1.53
CA LEU A 242 -17.83 3.05 -2.44
C LEU A 242 -18.04 3.64 -3.83
N TYR A 243 -17.60 2.92 -4.86
CA TYR A 243 -17.66 3.33 -6.27
C TYR A 243 -18.47 2.33 -7.09
N PRO A 244 -19.80 2.51 -7.23
CA PRO A 244 -20.70 1.50 -7.82
C PRO A 244 -20.46 1.21 -9.30
N LYS A 245 -19.86 2.17 -10.04
CA LYS A 245 -19.72 2.10 -11.51
C LYS A 245 -18.35 1.64 -11.99
N TYR A 246 -17.43 1.34 -11.06
CA TYR A 246 -16.05 1.04 -11.38
C TYR A 246 -15.72 -0.43 -11.13
N ALA A 247 -14.85 -0.96 -12.00
CA ALA A 247 -14.19 -2.25 -11.84
C ALA A 247 -12.79 -2.09 -11.21
N HIS A 248 -11.84 -2.96 -11.54
CA HIS A 248 -10.46 -2.87 -11.06
C HIS A 248 -9.65 -1.85 -11.86
N GLU A 249 -9.88 -0.57 -11.62
CA GLU A 249 -9.30 0.52 -12.38
C GLU A 249 -8.97 1.73 -11.51
N ARG A 250 -8.19 2.65 -12.07
CA ARG A 250 -7.92 3.93 -11.42
C ARG A 250 -9.18 4.79 -11.39
N ILE A 251 -9.44 5.41 -10.24
CA ILE A 251 -10.60 6.25 -10.01
C ILE A 251 -10.17 7.69 -9.69
N ASN A 252 -10.41 8.62 -10.62
CA ASN A 252 -10.07 10.04 -10.40
C ASN A 252 -10.78 10.64 -9.19
N PHE A 253 -11.99 10.18 -8.87
CA PHE A 253 -12.70 10.62 -7.66
C PHE A 253 -12.02 10.17 -6.38
N PHE A 254 -11.41 8.98 -6.35
CA PHE A 254 -10.63 8.55 -5.21
C PHE A 254 -9.37 9.39 -5.05
N GLU A 255 -8.77 9.81 -6.15
CA GLU A 255 -7.60 10.68 -6.14
C GLU A 255 -7.89 12.02 -5.46
N ASN A 256 -9.07 12.61 -5.71
CA ASN A 256 -9.51 13.83 -5.00
C ASN A 256 -9.66 13.58 -3.49
N GLN A 257 -10.19 12.41 -3.08
CA GLN A 257 -10.29 12.03 -1.67
C GLN A 257 -8.90 11.84 -1.06
N LEU A 258 -7.96 11.24 -1.80
CA LEU A 258 -6.57 11.11 -1.38
C LEU A 258 -5.92 12.48 -1.13
N LEU A 259 -6.08 13.42 -2.05
CA LEU A 259 -5.51 14.77 -1.88
C LEU A 259 -6.08 15.49 -0.65
N TYR A 260 -7.38 15.33 -0.40
CA TYR A 260 -8.01 15.85 0.81
C TYR A 260 -7.45 15.16 2.07
N PHE A 261 -7.30 13.84 2.05
CA PHE A 261 -6.74 13.04 3.13
C PHE A 261 -5.30 13.48 3.47
N LEU A 262 -4.47 13.75 2.46
CA LEU A 262 -3.10 14.24 2.65
C LEU A 262 -3.01 15.63 3.30
N GLN A 263 -4.05 16.47 3.12
CA GLN A 263 -4.08 17.82 3.69
C GLN A 263 -4.56 17.86 5.14
N HIS A 264 -5.36 16.88 5.58
CA HIS A 264 -6.09 16.96 6.85
C HIS A 264 -5.82 15.78 7.78
N GLY A 265 -5.29 14.67 7.28
CA GLY A 265 -5.07 13.42 8.03
C GLY A 265 -3.61 13.08 8.33
N VAL A 266 -2.66 13.92 7.93
CA VAL A 266 -1.21 13.63 8.08
C VAL A 266 -0.46 14.78 8.75
#